data_f7ba19dc95332e8b8731b4c522fcdde2
#
_entry.id   f7ba19dc95332e8b8731b4c522fcdde2
#
_cell.length_a   1.000
_cell.length_b   1.000
_cell.length_c   1.000
_cell.angle_alpha   90.00
_cell.angle_beta   90.00
_cell.angle_gamma   90.00
#
_symmetry.space_group_name_H-M   'P 1'
#
loop_
_entity.id
_entity.type
_entity.pdbx_description
1 polymer ?
#
loop_
_entity_poly.entity_id
_entity_poly.type
_entity_poly.pdbx_seq_one_letter_code
_entity_poly.pdbx_strand_id
1 'polypeptide(L)'
;MSLSPRLQGQLEQLAFRFDELSQLLARPNVASDAQRFQSLSKELGEIGPVLDLLRRHEQRRQDRDDAERMLMDERDAELRAMASEEVAAAQAELDRLEESLRVRLLPKDPNDDRNVFVEVRAGTGGEEAALFAGVLARMYIRYAESKGFAVVTLSASDSERGGYKEIVLEISGRGAYSRLKFESGGHRVQRVPETEAQGRIHTSACTVAVLPEVDTVSEITINPTDLRIDTYRASGAGGQHINKTDSAIRITHIPSGLVVTCQEDRSQHKNRARAMALLQARLLEQEQEKQQSAAAQTRRLLVGSGDRSERIRTYNFPQGRITDHRINLTLYRLEAVLAGDLDAVIEPLIKEYQADLLQHLGDDL
;
A
#
# COMPACT_ATOMS: atom_id res chain seq x y z
N MET A 1 19.47 16.57 23.18
CA MET A 1 19.22 17.48 22.04
C MET A 1 17.76 17.91 22.09
N SER A 2 17.43 19.13 21.74
CA SER A 2 16.04 19.58 21.62
C SER A 2 15.50 19.18 20.24
N LEU A 3 14.22 18.83 20.16
CA LEU A 3 13.52 18.63 18.89
C LEU A 3 13.81 19.78 17.93
N SER A 4 14.04 19.51 16.64
CA SER A 4 14.28 20.58 15.67
C SER A 4 13.06 21.53 15.61
N PRO A 5 13.26 22.83 15.34
CA PRO A 5 12.15 23.80 15.28
C PRO A 5 11.03 23.40 14.30
N ARG A 6 11.39 22.75 13.19
CA ARG A 6 10.45 22.24 12.21
C ARG A 6 9.59 21.10 12.78
N LEU A 7 10.24 20.17 13.49
CA LEU A 7 9.55 19.04 14.14
C LEU A 7 8.60 19.55 15.23
N GLN A 8 9.01 20.53 16.01
CA GLN A 8 8.14 21.18 17.00
C GLN A 8 6.92 21.82 16.34
N GLY A 9 7.09 22.58 15.26
CA GLY A 9 5.99 23.20 14.54
C GLY A 9 5.01 22.16 13.96
N GLN A 10 5.50 21.04 13.44
CA GLN A 10 4.63 19.94 12.98
C GLN A 10 3.83 19.30 14.13
N LEU A 11 4.47 19.08 15.27
CA LEU A 11 3.81 18.50 16.45
C LEU A 11 2.75 19.46 17.03
N GLU A 12 3.02 20.76 17.06
CA GLU A 12 2.05 21.79 17.46
C GLU A 12 0.83 21.82 16.52
N GLN A 13 1.05 21.72 15.21
CA GLN A 13 -0.04 21.64 14.24
C GLN A 13 -0.90 20.37 14.43
N LEU A 14 -0.26 19.22 14.72
CA LEU A 14 -0.98 17.99 15.02
C LEU A 14 -1.77 18.07 16.32
N ALA A 15 -1.24 18.72 17.36
CA ALA A 15 -1.96 18.96 18.61
C ALA A 15 -3.20 19.82 18.38
N PHE A 16 -3.06 20.93 17.64
CA PHE A 16 -4.19 21.78 17.28
C PHE A 16 -5.24 21.00 16.46
N ARG A 17 -4.80 20.19 15.49
CA ARG A 17 -5.71 19.39 14.66
C ARG A 17 -6.43 18.32 15.47
N PHE A 18 -5.78 17.72 16.44
CA PHE A 18 -6.40 16.76 17.35
C PHE A 18 -7.54 17.37 18.16
N ASP A 19 -7.31 18.59 18.70
CA ASP A 19 -8.33 19.31 19.45
C ASP A 19 -9.51 19.71 18.56
N GLU A 20 -9.24 20.18 17.33
CA GLU A 20 -10.28 20.46 16.33
C GLU A 20 -11.11 19.23 16.01
N LEU A 21 -10.49 18.09 15.74
CA LEU A 21 -11.15 16.82 15.45
C LEU A 21 -12.02 16.36 16.64
N SER A 22 -11.49 16.47 17.85
CA SER A 22 -12.20 16.12 19.06
C SER A 22 -13.48 16.98 19.23
N GLN A 23 -13.38 18.28 18.96
CA GLN A 23 -14.53 19.19 18.98
C GLN A 23 -15.53 18.89 17.85
N LEU A 24 -15.07 18.55 16.65
CA LEU A 24 -15.93 18.21 15.52
C LEU A 24 -16.69 16.92 15.78
N LEU A 25 -16.03 15.89 16.30
CA LEU A 25 -16.66 14.61 16.65
C LEU A 25 -17.71 14.72 17.76
N ALA A 26 -17.57 15.71 18.66
CA ALA A 26 -18.56 15.99 19.69
C ALA A 26 -19.85 16.67 19.15
N ARG A 27 -19.88 17.13 17.91
CA ARG A 27 -21.04 17.81 17.32
C ARG A 27 -22.12 16.82 16.88
N PRO A 28 -23.40 17.03 17.24
CA PRO A 28 -24.49 16.11 16.89
C PRO A 28 -24.68 15.88 15.37
N ASN A 29 -24.42 16.91 14.56
CA ASN A 29 -24.55 16.82 13.10
C ASN A 29 -23.46 15.91 12.45
N VAL A 30 -22.31 15.77 13.08
CA VAL A 30 -21.25 14.85 12.62
C VAL A 30 -21.55 13.43 13.06
N ALA A 31 -22.09 13.24 14.26
CA ALA A 31 -22.51 11.93 14.77
C ALA A 31 -23.62 11.28 13.92
N SER A 32 -24.44 12.07 13.23
CA SER A 32 -25.50 11.56 12.35
C SER A 32 -25.00 11.19 10.94
N ASP A 33 -23.82 11.63 10.54
CA ASP A 33 -23.18 11.31 9.25
C ASP A 33 -22.10 10.23 9.47
N ALA A 34 -22.47 8.97 9.24
CA ALA A 34 -21.62 7.81 9.52
C ALA A 34 -20.27 7.86 8.75
N GLN A 35 -20.29 8.32 7.48
CA GLN A 35 -19.10 8.37 6.66
C GLN A 35 -18.13 9.46 7.14
N ARG A 36 -18.64 10.62 7.45
CA ARG A 36 -17.86 11.74 8.00
C ARG A 36 -17.33 11.42 9.40
N PHE A 37 -18.17 10.82 10.25
CA PHE A 37 -17.75 10.38 11.59
C PHE A 37 -16.61 9.37 11.52
N GLN A 38 -16.70 8.37 10.63
CA GLN A 38 -15.65 7.36 10.44
C GLN A 38 -14.35 7.99 9.96
N SER A 39 -14.39 8.91 8.98
CA SER A 39 -13.21 9.61 8.47
C SER A 39 -12.50 10.40 9.56
N LEU A 40 -13.23 11.23 10.32
CA LEU A 40 -12.67 12.04 11.39
C LEU A 40 -12.14 11.19 12.55
N SER A 41 -12.85 10.10 12.90
CA SER A 41 -12.40 9.15 13.94
C SER A 41 -11.11 8.43 13.54
N LYS A 42 -10.96 8.08 12.26
CA LYS A 42 -9.72 7.48 11.73
C LYS A 42 -8.56 8.47 11.87
N GLU A 43 -8.74 9.72 11.44
CA GLU A 43 -7.72 10.77 11.54
C GLU A 43 -7.32 11.02 13.00
N LEU A 44 -8.31 11.12 13.93
CA LEU A 44 -8.05 11.26 15.36
C LEU A 44 -7.23 10.09 15.91
N GLY A 45 -7.59 8.85 15.53
CA GLY A 45 -6.89 7.63 15.94
C GLY A 45 -5.47 7.53 15.43
N GLU A 46 -5.13 8.23 14.33
CA GLU A 46 -3.77 8.31 13.79
C GLU A 46 -2.91 9.33 14.52
N ILE A 47 -3.48 10.46 14.93
CA ILE A 47 -2.77 11.55 15.63
C ILE A 47 -2.53 11.20 17.11
N GLY A 48 -3.50 10.56 17.77
CA GLY A 48 -3.44 10.26 19.20
C GLY A 48 -2.12 9.65 19.67
N PRO A 49 -1.63 8.54 19.06
CA PRO A 49 -0.36 7.93 19.44
C PRO A 49 0.89 8.83 19.29
N VAL A 50 0.84 9.81 18.38
CA VAL A 50 1.94 10.79 18.20
C VAL A 50 1.96 11.76 19.40
N LEU A 51 0.78 12.26 19.81
CA LEU A 51 0.65 13.16 20.95
C LEU A 51 0.98 12.47 22.27
N ASP A 52 0.67 11.17 22.41
CA ASP A 52 1.08 10.41 23.59
C ASP A 52 2.60 10.27 23.70
N LEU A 53 3.30 10.07 22.57
CA LEU A 53 4.76 10.08 22.55
C LEU A 53 5.31 11.47 22.88
N LEU A 54 4.69 12.54 22.37
CA LEU A 54 5.09 13.91 22.68
C LEU A 54 4.95 14.22 24.18
N ARG A 55 3.81 13.86 24.80
CA ARG A 55 3.60 14.04 26.24
C ARG A 55 4.64 13.28 27.07
N ARG A 56 4.97 12.06 26.67
CA ARG A 56 6.03 11.28 27.33
C ARG A 56 7.39 11.93 27.16
N HIS A 57 7.70 12.45 25.97
CA HIS A 57 8.94 13.19 25.72
C HIS A 57 9.04 14.44 26.61
N GLU A 58 7.98 15.23 26.70
CA GLU A 58 7.92 16.42 27.56
C GLU A 58 8.10 16.07 29.03
N GLN A 59 7.44 15.03 29.53
CA GLN A 59 7.59 14.55 30.89
C GLN A 59 9.03 14.12 31.18
N ARG A 60 9.63 13.30 30.31
CA ARG A 60 11.01 12.83 30.50
C ARG A 60 12.04 13.96 30.39
N ARG A 61 11.76 14.98 29.57
CA ARG A 61 12.59 16.18 29.54
C ARG A 61 12.54 16.92 30.87
N GLN A 62 11.37 17.05 31.46
CA GLN A 62 11.20 17.70 32.76
C GLN A 62 11.91 16.90 33.88
N ASP A 63 11.75 15.56 33.89
CA ASP A 63 12.42 14.69 34.84
C ASP A 63 13.95 14.85 34.75
N ARG A 64 14.50 14.89 33.51
CA ARG A 64 15.94 15.15 33.30
C ARG A 64 16.37 16.53 33.86
N ASP A 65 15.64 17.58 33.51
CA ASP A 65 15.97 18.96 33.93
C ASP A 65 15.87 19.09 35.45
N ASP A 66 14.97 18.37 36.11
CA ASP A 66 14.85 18.31 37.56
C ASP A 66 16.03 17.54 38.19
N ALA A 67 16.42 16.40 37.62
CA ALA A 67 17.59 15.64 38.06
C ALA A 67 18.90 16.40 37.84
N GLU A 68 19.05 17.14 36.74
CA GLU A 68 20.20 18.03 36.50
C GLU A 68 20.30 19.14 37.56
N ARG A 69 19.17 19.76 37.95
CA ARG A 69 19.13 20.73 39.05
C ARG A 69 19.54 20.11 40.38
N MET A 70 19.00 18.92 40.70
CA MET A 70 19.40 18.19 41.88
C MET A 70 20.92 17.88 41.91
N LEU A 71 21.48 17.47 40.76
CA LEU A 71 22.91 17.19 40.62
C LEU A 71 23.78 18.44 40.89
N MET A 72 23.27 19.66 40.58
CA MET A 72 23.97 20.89 40.82
C MET A 72 23.87 21.39 42.29
N ASP A 73 22.71 21.22 42.90
CA ASP A 73 22.38 21.80 44.18
C ASP A 73 22.72 20.85 45.38
N GLU A 74 22.72 19.54 45.15
CA GLU A 74 22.91 18.52 46.19
C GLU A 74 24.40 18.35 46.55
N ARG A 75 24.67 18.19 47.84
CA ARG A 75 26.02 17.96 48.39
C ARG A 75 26.27 16.51 48.78
N ASP A 76 25.22 15.75 49.00
CA ASP A 76 25.31 14.36 49.35
C ASP A 76 25.79 13.53 48.14
N ALA A 77 26.82 12.73 48.33
CA ALA A 77 27.44 11.95 47.26
C ALA A 77 26.53 10.84 46.74
N GLU A 78 25.68 10.24 47.59
CA GLU A 78 24.73 9.19 47.15
C GLU A 78 23.60 9.79 46.34
N LEU A 79 23.03 10.90 46.81
CA LEU A 79 21.94 11.59 46.06
C LEU A 79 22.45 12.16 44.76
N ARG A 80 23.67 12.64 44.67
CA ARG A 80 24.31 13.05 43.40
C ARG A 80 24.52 11.88 42.46
N ALA A 81 24.92 10.73 42.96
CA ALA A 81 25.06 9.51 42.14
C ALA A 81 23.70 9.07 41.55
N MET A 82 22.64 9.04 42.35
CA MET A 82 21.28 8.76 41.91
C MET A 82 20.79 9.76 40.86
N ALA A 83 21.00 11.07 41.09
CA ALA A 83 20.63 12.11 40.12
C ALA A 83 21.38 11.95 38.78
N SER A 84 22.67 11.60 38.84
CA SER A 84 23.47 11.32 37.65
C SER A 84 22.97 10.12 36.86
N GLU A 85 22.58 9.04 37.53
CA GLU A 85 21.97 7.86 36.89
C GLU A 85 20.62 8.21 36.24
N GLU A 86 19.78 8.99 36.92
CA GLU A 86 18.50 9.42 36.39
C GLU A 86 18.65 10.33 35.15
N VAL A 87 19.60 11.27 35.15
CA VAL A 87 19.94 12.11 33.98
C VAL A 87 20.33 11.21 32.79
N ALA A 88 21.19 10.20 33.01
CA ALA A 88 21.62 9.32 31.95
C ALA A 88 20.46 8.45 31.41
N ALA A 89 19.63 7.93 32.31
CA ALA A 89 18.44 7.13 31.95
C ALA A 89 17.41 7.97 31.19
N ALA A 90 17.11 9.17 31.67
CA ALA A 90 16.19 10.09 31.03
C ALA A 90 16.68 10.50 29.64
N GLN A 91 17.97 10.79 29.47
CA GLN A 91 18.55 11.14 28.17
C GLN A 91 18.44 9.98 27.18
N ALA A 92 18.73 8.75 27.59
CA ALA A 92 18.61 7.58 26.73
C ALA A 92 17.16 7.31 26.31
N GLU A 93 16.19 7.59 27.18
CA GLU A 93 14.77 7.48 26.83
C GLU A 93 14.31 8.63 25.91
N LEU A 94 14.77 9.84 26.12
CA LEU A 94 14.51 10.99 25.23
C LEU A 94 14.99 10.70 23.81
N ASP A 95 16.20 10.17 23.64
CA ASP A 95 16.75 9.83 22.32
C ASP A 95 15.86 8.78 21.60
N ARG A 96 15.34 7.79 22.33
CA ARG A 96 14.41 6.79 21.80
C ARG A 96 13.04 7.40 21.43
N LEU A 97 12.53 8.29 22.26
CA LEU A 97 11.24 8.95 22.00
C LEU A 97 11.34 9.90 20.81
N GLU A 98 12.45 10.63 20.66
CA GLU A 98 12.71 11.48 19.49
C GLU A 98 12.77 10.68 18.20
N GLU A 99 13.47 9.54 18.18
CA GLU A 99 13.51 8.65 17.03
C GLU A 99 12.11 8.09 16.70
N SER A 100 11.35 7.69 17.72
CA SER A 100 9.98 7.21 17.55
C SER A 100 9.04 8.30 16.99
N LEU A 101 9.19 9.54 17.42
CA LEU A 101 8.44 10.69 16.90
C LEU A 101 8.79 10.97 15.44
N ARG A 102 10.09 10.97 15.08
CA ARG A 102 10.54 11.16 13.69
C ARG A 102 9.95 10.10 12.77
N VAL A 103 10.03 8.84 13.15
CA VAL A 103 9.46 7.72 12.37
C VAL A 103 7.95 7.85 12.19
N ARG A 104 7.23 8.29 13.24
CA ARG A 104 5.77 8.45 13.15
C ARG A 104 5.30 9.65 12.34
N LEU A 105 6.17 10.63 12.15
CA LEU A 105 5.91 11.83 11.33
C LEU A 105 6.31 11.63 9.85
N LEU A 106 6.92 10.49 9.51
CA LEU A 106 7.17 10.15 8.11
C LEU A 106 5.86 10.12 7.32
N PRO A 107 5.86 10.60 6.07
CA PRO A 107 4.70 10.52 5.20
C PRO A 107 4.31 9.06 5.02
N LYS A 108 3.06 8.74 5.37
CA LYS A 108 2.52 7.40 5.18
C LYS A 108 2.11 7.21 3.72
N ASP A 109 2.38 6.03 3.18
CA ASP A 109 1.82 5.63 1.89
C ASP A 109 0.29 5.51 2.04
N PRO A 110 -0.51 6.20 1.20
CA PRO A 110 -1.96 6.14 1.28
C PRO A 110 -2.53 4.72 1.10
N ASN A 111 -1.73 3.81 0.56
CA ASN A 111 -2.11 2.42 0.37
C ASN A 111 -1.79 1.52 1.57
N ASP A 112 -1.04 2.00 2.58
CA ASP A 112 -0.55 1.17 3.69
C ASP A 112 -1.66 0.43 4.45
N ASP A 113 -2.85 1.04 4.56
CA ASP A 113 -4.02 0.44 5.23
C ASP A 113 -4.90 -0.44 4.30
N ARG A 114 -4.58 -0.52 3.00
CA ARG A 114 -5.37 -1.27 2.01
C ARG A 114 -5.10 -2.77 2.09
N ASN A 115 -6.08 -3.54 1.64
CA ASN A 115 -5.89 -4.94 1.30
C ASN A 115 -4.93 -5.07 0.12
N VAL A 116 -4.42 -6.27 -0.11
CA VAL A 116 -3.35 -6.48 -1.08
C VAL A 116 -3.60 -7.73 -1.92
N PHE A 117 -3.28 -7.62 -3.21
CA PHE A 117 -3.15 -8.76 -4.12
C PHE A 117 -1.68 -9.17 -4.21
N VAL A 118 -1.39 -10.43 -3.89
CA VAL A 118 -0.06 -11.03 -4.03
C VAL A 118 -0.12 -12.00 -5.19
N GLU A 119 0.52 -11.63 -6.29
CA GLU A 119 0.66 -12.46 -7.48
C GLU A 119 2.03 -13.15 -7.45
N VAL A 120 2.06 -14.47 -7.51
CA VAL A 120 3.29 -15.24 -7.60
C VAL A 120 3.28 -15.98 -8.94
N ARG A 121 4.31 -15.75 -9.75
CA ARG A 121 4.44 -16.37 -11.08
C ARG A 121 5.76 -17.12 -11.19
N ALA A 122 5.70 -18.31 -11.78
CA ALA A 122 6.90 -19.03 -12.18
C ALA A 122 7.63 -18.24 -13.27
N GLY A 123 8.92 -17.96 -13.04
CA GLY A 123 9.80 -17.32 -13.99
C GLY A 123 10.76 -18.33 -14.65
N THR A 124 12.04 -17.97 -14.74
CA THR A 124 13.07 -18.83 -15.32
C THR A 124 13.28 -20.10 -14.49
N GLY A 125 13.12 -21.28 -15.08
CA GLY A 125 13.35 -22.57 -14.40
C GLY A 125 12.28 -23.63 -14.65
N GLY A 126 11.23 -23.32 -15.44
CA GLY A 126 10.20 -24.28 -15.84
C GLY A 126 9.44 -24.86 -14.65
N GLU A 127 9.37 -26.20 -14.57
CA GLU A 127 8.63 -26.90 -13.51
C GLU A 127 9.16 -26.62 -12.09
N GLU A 128 10.48 -26.47 -11.96
CA GLU A 128 11.09 -26.13 -10.66
C GLU A 128 10.67 -24.73 -10.19
N ALA A 129 10.56 -23.77 -11.09
CA ALA A 129 10.03 -22.45 -10.76
C ALA A 129 8.56 -22.54 -10.32
N ALA A 130 7.74 -23.39 -10.95
CA ALA A 130 6.36 -23.61 -10.55
C ALA A 130 6.23 -24.25 -9.16
N LEU A 131 7.06 -25.24 -8.85
CA LEU A 131 7.14 -25.82 -7.50
C LEU A 131 7.56 -24.77 -6.45
N PHE A 132 8.51 -23.92 -6.78
CA PHE A 132 8.95 -22.86 -5.89
C PHE A 132 7.88 -21.77 -5.72
N ALA A 133 7.10 -21.44 -6.76
CA ALA A 133 5.94 -20.57 -6.63
C ALA A 133 4.93 -21.10 -5.61
N GLY A 134 4.71 -22.42 -5.58
CA GLY A 134 3.87 -23.07 -4.56
C GLY A 134 4.46 -22.97 -3.15
N VAL A 135 5.78 -22.99 -3.00
CA VAL A 135 6.45 -22.78 -1.71
C VAL A 135 6.25 -21.33 -1.23
N LEU A 136 6.47 -20.35 -2.12
CA LEU A 136 6.27 -18.93 -1.81
C LEU A 136 4.81 -18.62 -1.46
N ALA A 137 3.86 -19.15 -2.22
CA ALA A 137 2.44 -18.96 -1.93
C ALA A 137 2.08 -19.47 -0.51
N ARG A 138 2.54 -20.67 -0.14
CA ARG A 138 2.34 -21.21 1.22
C ARG A 138 3.01 -20.36 2.30
N MET A 139 4.20 -19.83 2.04
CA MET A 139 4.90 -18.93 2.94
C MET A 139 4.07 -17.66 3.21
N TYR A 140 3.53 -17.03 2.16
CA TYR A 140 2.69 -15.84 2.32
C TYR A 140 1.36 -16.14 3.02
N ILE A 141 0.72 -17.27 2.73
CA ILE A 141 -0.51 -17.69 3.40
C ILE A 141 -0.25 -17.85 4.91
N ARG A 142 0.79 -18.59 5.30
CA ARG A 142 1.14 -18.81 6.71
C ARG A 142 1.52 -17.50 7.42
N TYR A 143 2.25 -16.63 6.73
CA TYR A 143 2.57 -15.31 7.27
C TYR A 143 1.30 -14.49 7.53
N ALA A 144 0.41 -14.43 6.56
CA ALA A 144 -0.86 -13.70 6.67
C ALA A 144 -1.73 -14.24 7.82
N GLU A 145 -1.86 -15.57 7.93
CA GLU A 145 -2.57 -16.24 9.02
C GLU A 145 -1.95 -15.91 10.39
N SER A 146 -0.61 -15.90 10.49
CA SER A 146 0.08 -15.54 11.74
C SER A 146 -0.16 -14.10 12.18
N LYS A 147 -0.48 -13.21 11.22
CA LYS A 147 -0.83 -11.80 11.47
C LYS A 147 -2.34 -11.57 11.66
N GLY A 148 -3.15 -12.61 11.55
CA GLY A 148 -4.59 -12.52 11.63
C GLY A 148 -5.23 -11.88 10.38
N PHE A 149 -4.53 -11.90 9.25
CA PHE A 149 -5.08 -11.46 7.96
C PHE A 149 -5.91 -12.58 7.35
N ALA A 150 -7.01 -12.22 6.69
CA ALA A 150 -7.78 -13.17 5.89
C ALA A 150 -7.11 -13.38 4.54
N VAL A 151 -7.10 -14.63 4.03
CA VAL A 151 -6.50 -14.97 2.73
C VAL A 151 -7.52 -15.68 1.87
N VAL A 152 -7.67 -15.21 0.64
CA VAL A 152 -8.52 -15.82 -0.40
C VAL A 152 -7.70 -16.05 -1.66
N THR A 153 -7.76 -17.26 -2.22
CA THR A 153 -7.16 -17.52 -3.53
C THR A 153 -8.14 -17.09 -4.61
N LEU A 154 -7.79 -16.05 -5.37
CA LEU A 154 -8.62 -15.51 -6.45
C LEU A 154 -8.48 -16.33 -7.73
N SER A 155 -7.26 -16.71 -8.07
CA SER A 155 -6.97 -17.56 -9.22
C SER A 155 -5.73 -18.39 -8.99
N ALA A 156 -5.70 -19.59 -9.57
CA ALA A 156 -4.54 -20.46 -9.56
C ALA A 156 -4.45 -21.19 -10.90
N SER A 157 -3.25 -21.20 -11.49
CA SER A 157 -2.92 -22.00 -12.67
C SER A 157 -1.91 -23.05 -12.26
N ASP A 158 -2.36 -24.27 -12.12
CA ASP A 158 -1.54 -25.38 -11.65
C ASP A 158 -0.48 -25.78 -12.68
N SER A 159 0.64 -26.33 -12.21
CA SER A 159 1.63 -27.01 -13.04
C SER A 159 1.42 -28.52 -13.00
N GLU A 160 1.79 -29.23 -14.09
CA GLU A 160 1.59 -30.69 -14.23
C GLU A 160 2.26 -31.51 -13.12
N ARG A 161 3.38 -31.03 -12.58
CA ARG A 161 4.14 -31.70 -11.50
C ARG A 161 3.93 -31.11 -10.12
N GLY A 162 2.87 -30.32 -9.96
CA GLY A 162 2.57 -29.60 -8.71
C GLY A 162 3.14 -28.19 -8.68
N GLY A 163 2.70 -27.40 -7.70
CA GLY A 163 2.96 -25.97 -7.64
C GLY A 163 2.13 -25.19 -8.66
N TYR A 164 2.50 -23.94 -8.90
CA TYR A 164 1.70 -23.00 -9.69
C TYR A 164 2.53 -22.35 -10.80
N LYS A 165 1.99 -22.31 -12.01
CA LYS A 165 2.47 -21.41 -13.06
C LYS A 165 2.21 -19.96 -12.66
N GLU A 166 1.03 -19.73 -12.07
CA GLU A 166 0.61 -18.45 -11.51
C GLU A 166 -0.40 -18.70 -10.39
N ILE A 167 -0.30 -17.95 -9.31
CA ILE A 167 -1.30 -17.90 -8.25
C ILE A 167 -1.48 -16.46 -7.80
N VAL A 168 -2.75 -16.05 -7.59
CA VAL A 168 -3.13 -14.73 -7.08
C VAL A 168 -3.87 -14.92 -5.76
N LEU A 169 -3.31 -14.34 -4.70
CA LEU A 169 -3.86 -14.32 -3.36
C LEU A 169 -4.36 -12.92 -3.05
N GLU A 170 -5.57 -12.81 -2.54
CA GLU A 170 -6.05 -11.61 -1.87
C GLU A 170 -5.78 -11.78 -0.37
N ILE A 171 -5.08 -10.80 0.21
CA ILE A 171 -4.77 -10.77 1.63
C ILE A 171 -5.41 -9.52 2.23
N SER A 172 -6.41 -9.74 3.09
CA SER A 172 -7.23 -8.67 3.66
C SER A 172 -6.93 -8.51 5.14
N GLY A 173 -6.60 -7.28 5.53
CA GLY A 173 -6.33 -6.92 6.91
C GLY A 173 -5.64 -5.57 7.02
N ARG A 174 -5.83 -4.92 8.17
CA ARG A 174 -5.24 -3.59 8.41
C ARG A 174 -3.72 -3.67 8.41
N GLY A 175 -3.08 -2.92 7.50
CA GLY A 175 -1.64 -2.87 7.37
C GLY A 175 -1.05 -4.02 6.55
N ALA A 176 -1.87 -4.79 5.81
CA ALA A 176 -1.38 -5.88 4.97
C ALA A 176 -0.43 -5.37 3.87
N TYR A 177 -0.82 -4.29 3.17
CA TYR A 177 0.03 -3.69 2.15
C TYR A 177 1.32 -3.11 2.72
N SER A 178 1.27 -2.43 3.86
CA SER A 178 2.46 -1.80 4.48
C SER A 178 3.59 -2.79 4.76
N ARG A 179 3.25 -4.05 5.05
CA ARG A 179 4.22 -5.12 5.30
C ARG A 179 4.65 -5.84 4.03
N LEU A 180 3.70 -6.18 3.16
CA LEU A 180 3.96 -7.02 1.99
C LEU A 180 4.49 -6.25 0.78
N LYS A 181 4.36 -4.92 0.70
CA LYS A 181 4.85 -4.09 -0.41
C LYS A 181 6.34 -4.31 -0.74
N PHE A 182 7.13 -4.73 0.24
CA PHE A 182 8.55 -5.03 0.06
C PHE A 182 8.84 -6.39 -0.58
N GLU A 183 7.81 -7.20 -0.82
CA GLU A 183 7.97 -8.54 -1.41
C GLU A 183 7.93 -8.53 -2.94
N SER A 184 7.64 -7.39 -3.56
CA SER A 184 7.62 -7.26 -5.03
C SER A 184 9.02 -7.38 -5.63
N GLY A 185 9.18 -8.27 -6.62
CA GLY A 185 10.43 -8.47 -7.35
C GLY A 185 10.74 -9.92 -7.70
N GLY A 186 11.98 -10.17 -8.10
CA GLY A 186 12.48 -11.49 -8.45
C GLY A 186 12.96 -12.28 -7.22
N HIS A 187 12.43 -13.46 -6.98
CA HIS A 187 12.80 -14.39 -5.91
C HIS A 187 13.55 -15.57 -6.52
N ARG A 188 14.83 -15.69 -6.21
CA ARG A 188 15.71 -16.74 -6.73
C ARG A 188 15.84 -17.89 -5.74
N VAL A 189 15.68 -19.12 -6.22
CA VAL A 189 15.89 -20.34 -5.44
C VAL A 189 17.13 -21.09 -5.95
N GLN A 190 17.88 -21.66 -5.02
CA GLN A 190 19.01 -22.56 -5.27
C GLN A 190 18.79 -23.82 -4.44
N ARG A 191 18.41 -24.90 -5.11
CA ARG A 191 18.23 -26.24 -4.49
C ARG A 191 18.42 -27.33 -5.55
N VAL A 192 18.51 -28.57 -5.08
CA VAL A 192 18.36 -29.74 -5.95
C VAL A 192 16.87 -29.90 -6.20
N PRO A 193 16.38 -29.78 -7.47
CA PRO A 193 14.97 -29.96 -7.77
C PRO A 193 14.51 -31.38 -7.46
N GLU A 194 13.25 -31.57 -7.12
CA GLU A 194 12.64 -32.90 -7.00
C GLU A 194 12.67 -33.68 -8.33
N THR A 195 12.82 -32.98 -9.44
CA THR A 195 12.89 -33.52 -10.81
C THR A 195 14.31 -33.90 -11.24
N GLU A 196 15.34 -33.62 -10.41
CA GLU A 196 16.75 -33.82 -10.76
C GLU A 196 17.27 -35.17 -10.19
N ALA A 197 17.57 -36.11 -11.08
CA ALA A 197 18.06 -37.43 -10.70
C ALA A 197 19.55 -37.49 -10.31
N GLN A 198 20.36 -36.48 -10.70
CA GLN A 198 21.82 -36.49 -10.51
C GLN A 198 22.27 -35.62 -9.32
N GLY A 199 21.34 -35.09 -8.53
CA GLY A 199 21.64 -34.30 -7.34
C GLY A 199 22.30 -32.93 -7.63
N ARG A 200 22.16 -32.39 -8.84
CA ARG A 200 22.73 -31.09 -9.19
C ARG A 200 21.89 -29.95 -8.64
N ILE A 201 22.54 -28.94 -8.09
CA ILE A 201 21.87 -27.71 -7.65
C ILE A 201 21.47 -26.91 -8.89
N HIS A 202 20.17 -26.64 -9.02
CA HIS A 202 19.63 -25.75 -10.02
C HIS A 202 19.32 -24.39 -9.44
N THR A 203 19.31 -23.37 -10.31
CA THR A 203 18.92 -22.01 -9.96
C THR A 203 17.68 -21.66 -10.77
N SER A 204 16.58 -21.47 -10.09
CA SER A 204 15.29 -21.06 -10.65
C SER A 204 14.83 -19.74 -10.04
N ALA A 205 13.88 -19.08 -10.65
CA ALA A 205 13.34 -17.82 -10.17
C ALA A 205 11.83 -17.77 -10.32
N CYS A 206 11.19 -17.12 -9.36
CA CYS A 206 9.80 -16.69 -9.41
C CYS A 206 9.73 -15.18 -9.33
N THR A 207 8.65 -14.61 -9.83
CA THR A 207 8.35 -13.20 -9.67
C THR A 207 7.17 -13.04 -8.73
N VAL A 208 7.25 -12.06 -7.86
CA VAL A 208 6.19 -11.67 -6.95
C VAL A 208 5.80 -10.24 -7.25
N ALA A 209 4.51 -9.99 -7.45
CA ALA A 209 3.95 -8.64 -7.55
C ALA A 209 2.96 -8.43 -6.41
N VAL A 210 3.15 -7.38 -5.64
CA VAL A 210 2.28 -6.98 -4.53
C VAL A 210 1.61 -5.68 -4.92
N LEU A 211 0.31 -5.72 -5.11
CA LEU A 211 -0.50 -4.59 -5.58
C LEU A 211 -1.55 -4.25 -4.52
N PRO A 212 -1.75 -2.96 -4.19
CA PRO A 212 -2.85 -2.58 -3.30
C PRO A 212 -4.19 -2.83 -3.99
N GLU A 213 -5.20 -3.21 -3.22
CA GLU A 213 -6.58 -3.23 -3.69
C GLU A 213 -7.01 -1.81 -4.04
N VAL A 214 -7.44 -1.61 -5.28
CA VAL A 214 -7.95 -0.34 -5.78
C VAL A 214 -9.47 -0.39 -5.83
N ASP A 215 -10.12 0.71 -5.42
CA ASP A 215 -11.57 0.83 -5.51
C ASP A 215 -12.02 0.65 -6.96
N THR A 216 -12.90 -0.30 -7.21
CA THR A 216 -13.46 -0.51 -8.54
C THR A 216 -14.41 0.62 -8.89
N VAL A 217 -14.18 1.27 -10.02
CA VAL A 217 -15.14 2.25 -10.55
C VAL A 217 -16.37 1.49 -11.04
N SER A 218 -17.45 1.55 -10.25
CA SER A 218 -18.73 0.90 -10.59
C SER A 218 -19.68 1.82 -11.34
N GLU A 219 -19.61 3.13 -11.07
CA GLU A 219 -20.47 4.14 -11.69
C GLU A 219 -19.71 5.43 -11.97
N ILE A 220 -20.04 6.06 -13.11
CA ILE A 220 -19.56 7.39 -13.44
C ILE A 220 -20.74 8.35 -13.39
N THR A 221 -20.63 9.38 -12.56
CA THR A 221 -21.57 10.49 -12.54
C THR A 221 -21.18 11.49 -13.59
N ILE A 222 -22.04 11.65 -14.62
CA ILE A 222 -21.82 12.61 -15.70
C ILE A 222 -22.42 13.95 -15.30
N ASN A 223 -21.59 15.01 -15.28
CA ASN A 223 -22.09 16.35 -15.05
C ASN A 223 -22.75 16.89 -16.35
N PRO A 224 -24.02 17.33 -16.30
CA PRO A 224 -24.71 17.90 -17.49
C PRO A 224 -23.99 19.09 -18.14
N THR A 225 -23.19 19.84 -17.38
CA THR A 225 -22.41 20.97 -17.90
C THR A 225 -21.27 20.55 -18.82
N ASP A 226 -20.80 19.31 -18.69
CA ASP A 226 -19.71 18.73 -19.49
C ASP A 226 -20.22 18.11 -20.81
N LEU A 227 -21.53 18.22 -21.08
CA LEU A 227 -22.16 17.63 -22.24
C LEU A 227 -22.57 18.72 -23.25
N ARG A 228 -22.18 18.50 -24.48
CA ARG A 228 -22.77 19.19 -25.64
C ARG A 228 -23.72 18.23 -26.33
N ILE A 229 -24.99 18.61 -26.42
CA ILE A 229 -26.05 17.80 -27.03
C ILE A 229 -26.55 18.49 -28.29
N ASP A 230 -26.32 17.86 -29.41
CA ASP A 230 -26.74 18.33 -30.72
C ASP A 230 -27.88 17.43 -31.24
N THR A 231 -28.94 18.04 -31.79
CA THR A 231 -30.03 17.33 -32.47
C THR A 231 -29.85 17.44 -33.98
N TYR A 232 -30.13 16.39 -34.70
CA TYR A 232 -30.04 16.39 -36.16
C TYR A 232 -31.04 15.42 -36.77
N ARG A 233 -31.18 15.51 -38.11
CA ARG A 233 -32.08 14.61 -38.85
C ARG A 233 -31.45 13.25 -39.02
N ALA A 234 -32.20 12.21 -38.68
CA ALA A 234 -31.74 10.84 -38.90
C ALA A 234 -31.58 10.55 -40.40
N SER A 235 -30.50 9.85 -40.76
CA SER A 235 -30.27 9.39 -42.13
C SER A 235 -30.51 7.87 -42.16
N GLY A 236 -31.44 7.40 -43.03
CA GLY A 236 -31.71 5.98 -43.17
C GLY A 236 -32.98 5.69 -43.96
N ALA A 237 -33.22 4.40 -44.28
CA ALA A 237 -34.42 3.94 -44.94
C ALA A 237 -35.66 4.11 -44.03
N GLY A 238 -36.42 5.17 -44.22
CA GLY A 238 -37.61 5.48 -43.43
C GLY A 238 -38.50 6.45 -44.15
N GLY A 239 -39.80 6.46 -43.84
CA GLY A 239 -40.78 7.31 -44.47
C GLY A 239 -40.60 8.81 -44.20
N GLN A 240 -41.51 9.63 -44.72
CA GLN A 240 -41.47 11.10 -44.68
C GLN A 240 -41.27 11.72 -43.29
N HIS A 241 -41.61 11.00 -42.20
CA HIS A 241 -41.47 11.44 -40.82
C HIS A 241 -40.00 11.47 -40.35
N ILE A 242 -39.18 10.47 -40.75
CA ILE A 242 -37.75 10.36 -40.31
C ILE A 242 -36.92 11.46 -40.97
N ASN A 243 -37.25 11.87 -42.18
CA ASN A 243 -36.50 12.86 -42.95
C ASN A 243 -36.89 14.31 -42.60
N LYS A 244 -37.98 14.54 -41.85
CA LYS A 244 -38.46 15.88 -41.49
C LYS A 244 -38.27 16.28 -40.04
N THR A 245 -38.07 15.30 -39.13
CA THR A 245 -37.92 15.56 -37.68
C THR A 245 -36.49 15.37 -37.22
N ASP A 246 -36.01 16.29 -36.37
CA ASP A 246 -34.68 16.22 -35.77
C ASP A 246 -34.71 15.26 -34.52
N SER A 247 -34.92 13.96 -34.83
CA SER A 247 -35.04 12.92 -33.79
C SER A 247 -33.71 12.28 -33.38
N ALA A 248 -32.67 12.43 -34.20
CA ALA A 248 -31.34 11.92 -33.90
C ALA A 248 -30.60 12.81 -32.93
N ILE A 249 -29.88 12.18 -32.01
CA ILE A 249 -29.11 12.85 -30.95
C ILE A 249 -27.63 12.53 -31.12
N ARG A 250 -26.79 13.55 -30.98
CA ARG A 250 -25.35 13.46 -30.80
C ARG A 250 -25.00 14.09 -29.48
N ILE A 251 -24.34 13.31 -28.59
CA ILE A 251 -23.83 13.80 -27.33
C ILE A 251 -22.31 13.78 -27.40
N THR A 252 -21.69 14.91 -27.12
CA THR A 252 -20.24 15.05 -27.00
C THR A 252 -19.92 15.33 -25.54
N HIS A 253 -19.10 14.50 -24.95
CA HIS A 253 -18.54 14.74 -23.61
C HIS A 253 -17.28 15.59 -23.78
N ILE A 254 -17.34 16.85 -23.37
CA ILE A 254 -16.30 17.85 -23.63
C ILE A 254 -14.94 17.47 -23.04
N PRO A 255 -14.84 16.99 -21.76
CA PRO A 255 -13.54 16.68 -21.14
C PRO A 255 -12.81 15.48 -21.79
N SER A 256 -13.55 14.43 -22.20
CA SER A 256 -12.96 13.22 -22.81
C SER A 256 -12.93 13.25 -24.32
N GLY A 257 -13.67 14.16 -24.97
CA GLY A 257 -13.84 14.21 -26.41
C GLY A 257 -14.69 13.06 -27.00
N LEU A 258 -15.27 12.18 -26.16
CA LEU A 258 -16.13 11.08 -26.61
C LEU A 258 -17.41 11.61 -27.25
N VAL A 259 -17.72 11.06 -28.41
CA VAL A 259 -18.94 11.37 -29.15
C VAL A 259 -19.80 10.13 -29.32
N VAL A 260 -21.05 10.22 -28.94
CA VAL A 260 -22.05 9.17 -29.06
C VAL A 260 -23.23 9.68 -29.88
N THR A 261 -23.71 8.87 -30.83
CA THR A 261 -24.89 9.18 -31.64
C THR A 261 -25.93 8.12 -31.48
N CYS A 262 -27.21 8.49 -31.42
CA CYS A 262 -28.33 7.59 -31.40
C CYS A 262 -29.45 8.11 -32.31
N GLN A 263 -29.92 7.26 -33.25
CA GLN A 263 -30.96 7.59 -34.23
C GLN A 263 -31.97 6.45 -34.48
N GLU A 264 -32.03 5.48 -33.55
CA GLU A 264 -32.78 4.23 -33.74
C GLU A 264 -34.29 4.40 -33.52
N ASP A 265 -34.70 5.33 -32.67
CA ASP A 265 -36.11 5.56 -32.32
C ASP A 265 -36.64 6.83 -32.97
N ARG A 266 -37.98 6.89 -33.20
CA ARG A 266 -38.67 8.09 -33.67
C ARG A 266 -38.75 9.19 -32.60
N SER A 267 -38.59 8.82 -31.35
CA SER A 267 -38.64 9.71 -30.17
C SER A 267 -37.25 10.25 -29.83
N GLN A 268 -37.08 11.58 -29.95
CA GLN A 268 -35.88 12.28 -29.52
C GLN A 268 -35.50 11.98 -28.05
N HIS A 269 -36.51 11.93 -27.16
CA HIS A 269 -36.28 11.63 -25.74
C HIS A 269 -35.72 10.21 -25.51
N LYS A 270 -36.21 9.24 -26.27
CA LYS A 270 -35.68 7.84 -26.18
C LYS A 270 -34.27 7.77 -26.74
N ASN A 271 -34.00 8.44 -27.88
CA ASN A 271 -32.65 8.51 -28.43
C ASN A 271 -31.67 9.19 -27.46
N ARG A 272 -32.11 10.27 -26.79
CA ARG A 272 -31.31 10.96 -25.77
C ARG A 272 -31.00 10.04 -24.58
N ALA A 273 -31.98 9.33 -24.05
CA ALA A 273 -31.77 8.39 -22.93
C ALA A 273 -30.80 7.26 -23.31
N ARG A 274 -30.96 6.67 -24.54
CA ARG A 274 -30.04 5.64 -25.02
C ARG A 274 -28.63 6.19 -25.27
N ALA A 275 -28.50 7.37 -25.86
CA ALA A 275 -27.22 8.03 -26.09
C ALA A 275 -26.50 8.33 -24.74
N MET A 276 -27.23 8.74 -23.71
CA MET A 276 -26.69 8.93 -22.36
C MET A 276 -26.21 7.61 -21.75
N ALA A 277 -27.00 6.55 -21.80
CA ALA A 277 -26.63 5.24 -21.31
C ALA A 277 -25.38 4.69 -22.05
N LEU A 278 -25.33 4.86 -23.37
CA LEU A 278 -24.16 4.44 -24.16
C LEU A 278 -22.91 5.28 -23.84
N LEU A 279 -23.06 6.58 -23.61
CA LEU A 279 -21.97 7.45 -23.19
C LEU A 279 -21.43 7.02 -21.81
N GLN A 280 -22.33 6.77 -20.86
CA GLN A 280 -21.96 6.29 -19.53
C GLN A 280 -21.20 4.97 -19.57
N ALA A 281 -21.67 4.01 -20.38
CA ALA A 281 -20.98 2.73 -20.58
C ALA A 281 -19.57 2.91 -21.18
N ARG A 282 -19.42 3.77 -22.19
CA ARG A 282 -18.11 4.03 -22.83
C ARG A 282 -17.14 4.77 -21.90
N LEU A 283 -17.63 5.72 -21.12
CA LEU A 283 -16.80 6.41 -20.13
C LEU A 283 -16.33 5.44 -19.04
N LEU A 284 -17.22 4.57 -18.58
CA LEU A 284 -16.88 3.52 -17.62
C LEU A 284 -15.82 2.57 -18.18
N GLU A 285 -16.00 2.10 -19.41
CA GLU A 285 -15.04 1.23 -20.10
C GLU A 285 -13.67 1.92 -20.23
N GLN A 286 -13.64 3.19 -20.66
CA GLN A 286 -12.40 3.97 -20.77
C GLN A 286 -11.67 4.14 -19.42
N GLU A 287 -12.40 4.39 -18.34
CA GLU A 287 -11.79 4.53 -17.01
C GLU A 287 -11.27 3.18 -16.48
N GLN A 288 -12.02 2.10 -16.70
CA GLN A 288 -11.57 0.75 -16.38
C GLN A 288 -10.31 0.35 -17.17
N GLU A 289 -10.26 0.66 -18.47
CA GLU A 289 -9.09 0.40 -19.32
C GLU A 289 -7.86 1.19 -18.84
N LYS A 290 -8.07 2.46 -18.48
CA LYS A 290 -7.03 3.31 -17.91
C LYS A 290 -6.48 2.74 -16.59
N GLN A 291 -7.37 2.30 -15.69
CA GLN A 291 -6.95 1.66 -14.43
C GLN A 291 -6.20 0.36 -14.67
N GLN A 292 -6.68 -0.50 -15.58
CA GLN A 292 -6.01 -1.74 -15.93
C GLN A 292 -4.63 -1.50 -16.55
N SER A 293 -4.53 -0.52 -17.45
CA SER A 293 -3.26 -0.11 -18.05
C SER A 293 -2.25 0.39 -17.01
N ALA A 294 -2.69 1.25 -16.09
CA ALA A 294 -1.86 1.73 -14.99
C ALA A 294 -1.41 0.58 -14.07
N ALA A 295 -2.31 -0.33 -13.70
CA ALA A 295 -1.98 -1.50 -12.89
C ALA A 295 -1.00 -2.44 -13.62
N ALA A 296 -1.16 -2.65 -14.93
CA ALA A 296 -0.25 -3.44 -15.74
C ALA A 296 1.14 -2.80 -15.84
N GLN A 297 1.22 -1.49 -15.96
CA GLN A 297 2.48 -0.74 -15.96
C GLN A 297 3.18 -0.83 -14.61
N THR A 298 2.46 -0.62 -13.51
CA THR A 298 2.98 -0.76 -12.14
C THR A 298 3.50 -2.18 -11.92
N ARG A 299 2.73 -3.21 -12.29
CA ARG A 299 3.16 -4.61 -12.19
C ARG A 299 4.47 -4.85 -12.95
N ARG A 300 4.60 -4.32 -14.18
CA ARG A 300 5.82 -4.47 -14.99
C ARG A 300 7.03 -3.82 -14.32
N LEU A 301 6.86 -2.66 -13.70
CA LEU A 301 7.93 -1.98 -12.96
C LEU A 301 8.35 -2.76 -11.71
N LEU A 302 7.39 -3.33 -10.97
CA LEU A 302 7.65 -4.09 -9.74
C LEU A 302 8.36 -5.42 -10.00
N VAL A 303 8.03 -6.10 -11.11
CA VAL A 303 8.51 -7.46 -11.41
C VAL A 303 9.79 -7.47 -12.24
N GLY A 304 10.07 -6.38 -12.99
CA GLY A 304 11.20 -6.33 -13.92
C GLY A 304 11.06 -7.33 -15.08
N SER A 305 12.17 -7.86 -15.58
CA SER A 305 12.19 -8.85 -16.67
C SER A 305 11.81 -10.27 -16.25
N GLY A 306 11.79 -10.56 -14.94
CA GLY A 306 11.63 -11.91 -14.40
C GLY A 306 12.89 -12.81 -14.58
N ASP A 307 14.02 -12.23 -14.99
CA ASP A 307 15.28 -12.94 -15.09
C ASP A 307 15.87 -13.18 -13.68
N ARG A 308 16.55 -14.32 -13.52
CA ARG A 308 17.21 -14.70 -12.26
C ARG A 308 18.35 -13.74 -11.85
N SER A 309 18.81 -12.87 -12.74
CA SER A 309 19.81 -11.83 -12.45
C SER A 309 19.18 -10.65 -11.70
N GLU A 310 17.94 -10.30 -12.01
CA GLU A 310 17.17 -9.22 -11.37
C GLU A 310 16.46 -9.70 -10.09
N ARG A 311 17.24 -10.24 -9.16
CA ARG A 311 16.73 -10.78 -7.92
C ARG A 311 16.75 -9.76 -6.79
N ILE A 312 15.67 -9.70 -6.04
CA ILE A 312 15.64 -8.99 -4.74
C ILE A 312 16.13 -9.93 -3.62
N ARG A 313 15.81 -11.25 -3.73
CA ARG A 313 16.08 -12.21 -2.67
C ARG A 313 16.55 -13.57 -3.21
N THR A 314 17.43 -14.23 -2.45
CA THR A 314 17.91 -15.58 -2.77
C THR A 314 17.63 -16.53 -1.62
N TYR A 315 17.02 -17.68 -1.92
CA TYR A 315 16.72 -18.79 -1.06
C TYR A 315 17.68 -19.95 -1.36
N ASN A 316 18.67 -20.16 -0.50
CA ASN A 316 19.71 -21.20 -0.68
C ASN A 316 19.41 -22.36 0.29
N PHE A 317 18.78 -23.42 -0.23
CA PHE A 317 18.40 -24.58 0.54
C PHE A 317 19.59 -25.38 1.07
N PRO A 318 20.66 -25.70 0.28
CA PRO A 318 21.81 -26.40 0.78
C PRO A 318 22.51 -25.73 1.97
N GLN A 319 22.45 -24.42 2.06
CA GLN A 319 23.05 -23.64 3.14
C GLN A 319 22.04 -23.22 4.23
N GLY A 320 20.76 -23.55 4.10
CA GLY A 320 19.70 -23.09 5.02
C GLY A 320 19.61 -21.56 5.13
N ARG A 321 20.01 -20.85 4.07
CA ARG A 321 20.26 -19.41 4.06
C ARG A 321 19.29 -18.66 3.17
N ILE A 322 18.80 -17.52 3.66
CA ILE A 322 18.09 -16.52 2.87
C ILE A 322 18.91 -15.22 2.83
N THR A 323 19.00 -14.60 1.67
CA THR A 323 19.71 -13.31 1.50
C THR A 323 18.81 -12.33 0.78
N ASP A 324 18.52 -11.18 1.40
CA ASP A 324 17.91 -10.02 0.73
C ASP A 324 19.03 -9.11 0.22
N HIS A 325 19.07 -8.92 -1.11
CA HIS A 325 20.17 -8.21 -1.76
C HIS A 325 20.02 -6.70 -1.71
N ARG A 326 18.84 -6.18 -1.38
CA ARG A 326 18.59 -4.74 -1.30
C ARG A 326 19.32 -4.09 -0.12
N ILE A 327 19.33 -4.80 1.00
CA ILE A 327 19.94 -4.35 2.26
C ILE A 327 21.10 -5.25 2.71
N ASN A 328 21.57 -6.15 1.84
CA ASN A 328 22.62 -7.15 2.13
C ASN A 328 22.35 -7.99 3.40
N LEU A 329 21.08 -8.19 3.76
CA LEU A 329 20.69 -9.00 4.91
C LEU A 329 20.85 -10.48 4.60
N THR A 330 21.56 -11.21 5.46
CA THR A 330 21.72 -12.66 5.35
C THR A 330 21.30 -13.34 6.65
N LEU A 331 20.35 -14.28 6.54
CA LEU A 331 19.81 -15.03 7.67
C LEU A 331 19.95 -16.54 7.42
N TYR A 332 20.41 -17.29 8.43
CA TYR A 332 20.51 -18.76 8.40
C TYR A 332 19.28 -19.42 9.04
N ARG A 333 18.08 -18.96 8.62
CA ARG A 333 16.77 -19.36 9.15
C ARG A 333 15.76 -19.62 8.03
N LEU A 334 16.24 -20.22 6.92
CA LEU A 334 15.43 -20.42 5.72
C LEU A 334 14.12 -21.15 6.01
N GLU A 335 14.18 -22.25 6.79
CA GLU A 335 12.98 -23.05 7.11
C GLU A 335 11.94 -22.26 7.91
N ALA A 336 12.39 -21.46 8.89
CA ALA A 336 11.48 -20.63 9.69
C ALA A 336 10.78 -19.57 8.80
N VAL A 337 11.54 -18.94 7.89
CA VAL A 337 10.98 -17.96 6.95
C VAL A 337 9.96 -18.63 6.03
N LEU A 338 10.25 -19.79 5.46
CA LEU A 338 9.31 -20.54 4.62
C LEU A 338 8.10 -21.09 5.41
N ALA A 339 8.24 -21.23 6.72
CA ALA A 339 7.13 -21.57 7.61
C ALA A 339 6.26 -20.36 7.99
N GLY A 340 6.63 -19.13 7.56
CA GLY A 340 5.85 -17.91 7.77
C GLY A 340 6.50 -16.88 8.69
N ASP A 341 7.73 -17.09 9.21
CA ASP A 341 8.47 -16.08 10.00
C ASP A 341 9.13 -15.03 9.09
N LEU A 342 8.29 -14.31 8.32
CA LEU A 342 8.74 -13.30 7.36
C LEU A 342 9.16 -11.98 8.03
N ASP A 343 8.75 -11.71 9.27
CA ASP A 343 9.13 -10.48 9.97
C ASP A 343 10.64 -10.33 10.09
N ALA A 344 11.36 -11.45 10.26
CA ALA A 344 12.82 -11.42 10.31
C ALA A 344 13.47 -10.76 9.08
N VAL A 345 12.75 -10.72 7.94
CA VAL A 345 13.20 -10.08 6.71
C VAL A 345 12.50 -8.74 6.48
N ILE A 346 11.19 -8.67 6.74
CA ILE A 346 10.37 -7.47 6.47
C ILE A 346 10.72 -6.32 7.42
N GLU A 347 10.94 -6.58 8.71
CA GLU A 347 11.24 -5.51 9.67
C GLU A 347 12.55 -4.75 9.39
N PRO A 348 13.66 -5.42 9.03
CA PRO A 348 14.85 -4.71 8.57
C PRO A 348 14.62 -3.87 7.32
N LEU A 349 13.80 -4.33 6.37
CA LEU A 349 13.45 -3.57 5.16
C LEU A 349 12.61 -2.33 5.48
N ILE A 350 11.67 -2.45 6.43
CA ILE A 350 10.89 -1.30 6.92
C ILE A 350 11.83 -0.27 7.55
N LYS A 351 12.76 -0.70 8.40
CA LYS A 351 13.72 0.21 9.06
C LYS A 351 14.61 0.92 8.06
N GLU A 352 15.14 0.22 7.05
CA GLU A 352 15.94 0.83 5.98
C GLU A 352 15.13 1.84 5.20
N TYR A 353 13.91 1.48 4.78
CA TYR A 353 13.00 2.39 4.09
C TYR A 353 12.67 3.65 4.93
N GLN A 354 12.48 3.49 6.24
CA GLN A 354 12.28 4.62 7.15
C GLN A 354 13.53 5.48 7.28
N ALA A 355 14.71 4.88 7.33
CA ALA A 355 15.99 5.59 7.37
C ALA A 355 16.22 6.40 6.09
N ASP A 356 15.93 5.83 4.91
CA ASP A 356 16.01 6.53 3.63
C ASP A 356 15.06 7.73 3.58
N LEU A 357 13.81 7.57 4.05
CA LEU A 357 12.84 8.66 4.12
C LEU A 357 13.30 9.76 5.07
N LEU A 358 13.89 9.41 6.23
CA LEU A 358 14.43 10.38 7.18
C LEU A 358 15.61 11.15 6.59
N GLN A 359 16.48 10.48 5.84
CA GLN A 359 17.60 11.11 5.16
C GLN A 359 17.12 12.12 4.11
N HIS A 360 16.17 11.75 3.26
CA HIS A 360 15.59 12.66 2.26
C HIS A 360 14.90 13.87 2.91
N LEU A 361 14.19 13.67 4.02
CA LEU A 361 13.62 14.78 4.78
C LEU A 361 14.67 15.65 5.46
N GLY A 362 15.87 15.09 5.76
CA GLY A 362 17.01 15.80 6.32
C GLY A 362 17.78 16.62 5.28
N ASP A 363 17.83 16.16 4.04
CA ASP A 363 18.50 16.86 2.93
C ASP A 363 17.66 18.05 2.39
N ASP A 364 16.37 18.10 2.69
CA ASP A 364 15.44 19.21 2.39
C ASP A 364 15.44 20.29 3.52
N LEU A 365 16.33 20.14 4.53
CA LEU A 365 16.53 21.06 5.66
C LEU A 365 17.78 21.92 5.49
#